data_c63fd8a804052ab6628be779429bd37d
#
_entry.id   c63fd8a804052ab6628be779429bd37d
#
_cell.length_a   1.000
_cell.length_b   1.000
_cell.length_c   1.000
_cell.angle_alpha   90.00
_cell.angle_beta   90.00
_cell.angle_gamma   90.00
#
_symmetry.space_group_name_H-M   'P 1'
#
loop_
_entity.id
_entity.type
_entity.pdbx_description
1 polymer ?
#
loop_
_entity_poly.entity_id
_entity_poly.type
_entity_poly.pdbx_seq_one_letter_code
_entity_poly.pdbx_strand_id
1 'polypeptide(L)'
;MRIGHGFDVHAFGGDGPIIIGGVRIPWEKGLLAHSDGDVALHALTDALLGAAALGDIGKLFPDTDPSFKGADSRALLREAWRRKIGRAHV
;
A
#
# COMPACT_ATOMS: atom_id res chain seq x y z
N MET A 1 -22.79 -2.29 9.36
CA MET A 1 -21.52 -3.00 9.12
C MET A 1 -21.00 -2.67 7.75
N ARG A 2 -19.69 -2.48 7.60
CA ARG A 2 -19.05 -2.29 6.31
C ARG A 2 -18.01 -3.36 6.09
N ILE A 3 -17.86 -3.78 4.86
CA ILE A 3 -16.90 -4.79 4.46
C ILE A 3 -16.06 -4.23 3.32
N GLY A 4 -14.76 -4.41 3.39
CA GLY A 4 -13.84 -4.05 2.33
C GLY A 4 -12.98 -5.23 1.93
N HIS A 5 -12.55 -5.23 0.68
CA HIS A 5 -11.66 -6.24 0.13
C HIS A 5 -10.48 -5.55 -0.53
N GLY A 6 -9.29 -6.06 -0.29
CA GLY A 6 -8.07 -5.58 -0.94
C GLY A 6 -7.27 -6.74 -1.48
N PHE A 7 -6.67 -6.52 -2.65
CA PHE A 7 -5.78 -7.46 -3.30
C PHE A 7 -4.65 -6.68 -3.93
N ASP A 8 -3.44 -7.21 -3.82
CA ASP A 8 -2.28 -6.61 -4.46
C ASP A 8 -1.31 -7.68 -4.93
N VAL A 9 -0.55 -7.38 -5.97
CA VAL A 9 0.44 -8.28 -6.53
C VAL A 9 1.60 -7.48 -7.10
N HIS A 10 2.81 -7.96 -6.83
CA HIS A 10 4.02 -7.43 -7.45
C HIS A 10 4.89 -8.58 -7.93
N ALA A 11 5.51 -8.41 -9.09
CA ALA A 11 6.47 -9.37 -9.60
C ALA A 11 7.79 -9.27 -8.80
N PHE A 12 8.49 -10.38 -8.68
CA PHE A 12 9.86 -10.37 -8.19
C PHE A 12 10.77 -9.70 -9.21
N GLY A 13 11.71 -8.92 -8.73
CA GLY A 13 12.71 -8.29 -9.59
C GLY A 13 13.59 -7.34 -8.80
N GLY A 14 14.72 -6.96 -9.41
CA GLY A 14 15.70 -6.13 -8.73
C GLY A 14 16.33 -6.82 -7.54
N ASP A 15 16.98 -6.04 -6.70
CA ASP A 15 17.65 -6.55 -5.50
C ASP A 15 16.70 -6.55 -4.32
N GLY A 16 16.92 -7.53 -3.40
CA GLY A 16 16.20 -7.56 -2.14
C GLY A 16 16.53 -6.37 -1.26
N PRO A 17 15.98 -6.29 -0.08
CA PRO A 17 15.09 -7.27 0.55
C PRO A 17 13.64 -7.18 0.08
N ILE A 18 12.79 -8.05 0.62
CA ILE A 18 11.34 -7.95 0.49
C ILE A 18 10.79 -7.25 1.75
N ILE A 19 9.80 -6.40 1.57
CA ILE A 19 9.07 -5.78 2.69
C ILE A 19 7.63 -6.26 2.64
N ILE A 20 7.16 -6.92 3.70
CA ILE A 20 5.79 -7.42 3.81
C ILE A 20 5.25 -7.13 5.20
N GLY A 21 4.11 -6.45 5.28
CA GLY A 21 3.53 -6.04 6.56
C GLY A 21 4.43 -5.10 7.34
N GLY A 22 5.27 -4.35 6.67
CA GLY A 22 6.26 -3.47 7.27
C GLY A 22 7.51 -4.19 7.78
N VAL A 23 7.60 -5.51 7.60
CA VAL A 23 8.73 -6.32 8.05
C VAL A 23 9.71 -6.53 6.91
N ARG A 24 10.98 -6.29 7.19
CA ARG A 24 12.07 -6.50 6.24
C ARG A 24 12.49 -7.96 6.25
N ILE A 25 12.35 -8.61 5.11
CA ILE A 25 12.70 -10.02 4.93
C ILE A 25 13.90 -10.12 4.00
N PRO A 26 15.05 -10.63 4.47
CA PRO A 26 16.21 -10.82 3.60
C PRO A 26 15.91 -11.82 2.48
N TRP A 27 16.12 -11.39 1.27
CA TRP A 27 15.95 -12.24 0.09
C TRP A 27 16.78 -11.66 -1.06
N GLU A 28 17.19 -12.51 -2.00
CA GLU A 28 18.06 -12.10 -3.11
C GLU A 28 17.36 -11.19 -4.12
N LYS A 29 16.03 -11.32 -4.26
CA LYS A 29 15.24 -10.48 -5.15
C LYS A 29 14.25 -9.66 -4.35
N GLY A 30 13.96 -8.46 -4.82
CA GLY A 30 12.93 -7.61 -4.28
C GLY A 30 11.61 -7.76 -5.01
N LEU A 31 10.73 -6.82 -4.81
CA LEU A 31 9.46 -6.72 -5.51
C LEU A 31 9.48 -5.47 -6.39
N LEU A 32 9.05 -5.62 -7.65
CA LEU A 32 8.97 -4.49 -8.57
C LEU A 32 7.78 -3.63 -8.21
N ALA A 33 8.04 -2.42 -7.75
CA ALA A 33 7.02 -1.48 -7.33
C ALA A 33 7.56 -0.06 -7.32
N HIS A 34 6.64 0.91 -7.37
CA HIS A 34 6.99 2.32 -7.20
C HIS A 34 7.37 2.65 -5.75
N SER A 35 6.68 2.03 -4.78
CA SER A 35 6.97 2.12 -3.35
C SER A 35 7.91 0.99 -2.91
N ASP A 36 7.87 0.59 -1.65
CA ASP A 36 8.62 -0.57 -1.14
C ASP A 36 8.05 -1.93 -1.58
N GLY A 37 6.90 -1.93 -2.27
CA GLY A 37 6.28 -3.15 -2.78
C GLY A 37 5.57 -3.99 -1.72
N ASP A 38 5.23 -3.41 -0.57
CA ASP A 38 4.56 -4.12 0.51
C ASP A 38 3.13 -4.51 0.14
N VAL A 39 2.97 -5.71 -0.42
CA VAL A 39 1.67 -6.20 -0.92
C VAL A 39 0.64 -6.33 0.20
N ALA A 40 1.08 -6.68 1.41
CA ALA A 40 0.16 -6.83 2.54
C ALA A 40 -0.43 -5.49 2.98
N LEU A 41 0.41 -4.46 3.12
CA LEU A 41 -0.07 -3.14 3.50
C LEU A 41 -0.85 -2.46 2.38
N HIS A 42 -0.49 -2.68 1.11
CA HIS A 42 -1.27 -2.16 -0.02
C HIS A 42 -2.65 -2.79 -0.08
N ALA A 43 -2.75 -4.10 0.08
CA ALA A 43 -4.04 -4.80 0.11
C ALA A 43 -4.89 -4.36 1.30
N LEU A 44 -4.28 -4.19 2.47
CA LEU A 44 -4.97 -3.70 3.66
C LEU A 44 -5.51 -2.28 3.44
N THR A 45 -4.70 -1.40 2.89
CA THR A 45 -5.10 -0.02 2.61
C THR A 45 -6.29 0.01 1.64
N ASP A 46 -6.22 -0.79 0.57
CA ASP A 46 -7.33 -0.89 -0.39
C ASP A 46 -8.60 -1.42 0.26
N ALA A 47 -8.48 -2.42 1.14
CA ALA A 47 -9.63 -2.96 1.86
C ALA A 47 -10.30 -1.90 2.74
N LEU A 48 -9.50 -1.11 3.45
CA LEU A 48 -10.00 -0.04 4.30
C LEU A 48 -10.65 1.07 3.49
N LEU A 49 -10.01 1.50 2.41
CA LEU A 49 -10.56 2.52 1.51
C LEU A 49 -11.84 2.02 0.85
N GLY A 50 -11.87 0.76 0.43
CA GLY A 50 -13.06 0.15 -0.16
C GLY A 50 -14.23 0.06 0.80
N ALA A 51 -13.98 -0.34 2.05
CA ALA A 51 -15.01 -0.40 3.09
C ALA A 51 -15.61 0.98 3.36
N ALA A 52 -14.82 2.03 3.27
CA ALA A 52 -15.27 3.41 3.46
C ALA A 52 -15.76 4.07 2.16
N ALA A 53 -15.72 3.35 1.02
CA ALA A 53 -16.09 3.85 -0.31
C ALA A 53 -15.27 5.08 -0.74
N LEU A 54 -13.97 5.08 -0.46
CA LEU A 54 -13.08 6.22 -0.69
C LEU A 54 -12.08 6.00 -1.83
N GLY A 55 -12.31 5.00 -2.68
CA GLY A 55 -11.43 4.69 -3.80
C GLY A 55 -10.39 3.63 -3.47
N ASP A 56 -9.20 3.81 -3.98
CA ASP A 56 -8.10 2.87 -3.79
C ASP A 56 -6.76 3.59 -3.57
N ILE A 57 -5.74 2.82 -3.20
CA ILE A 57 -4.41 3.37 -2.91
C ILE A 57 -3.75 4.00 -4.13
N GLY A 58 -3.99 3.46 -5.32
CA GLY A 58 -3.42 4.00 -6.56
C GLY A 58 -3.97 5.37 -6.92
N LYS A 59 -5.21 5.65 -6.58
CA LYS A 59 -5.81 6.98 -6.78
C LYS A 59 -5.26 7.99 -5.78
N LEU A 60 -5.03 7.57 -4.54
CA LEU A 60 -4.51 8.44 -3.49
C LEU A 60 -3.01 8.71 -3.65
N PHE A 61 -2.25 7.70 -4.08
CA PHE A 61 -0.80 7.77 -4.27
C PHE A 61 -0.42 7.23 -5.65
N PRO A 62 -0.61 8.02 -6.73
CA PRO A 62 -0.34 7.54 -8.09
C PRO A 62 1.12 7.20 -8.32
N ASP A 63 1.38 6.12 -9.07
CA ASP A 63 2.73 5.70 -9.47
C ASP A 63 3.44 6.77 -10.32
N THR A 64 2.67 7.66 -10.93
CA THR A 64 3.21 8.75 -11.74
C THR A 64 3.80 9.88 -10.91
N ASP A 65 3.52 9.92 -9.60
CA ASP A 65 4.05 10.96 -8.71
C ASP A 65 5.42 10.53 -8.17
N PRO A 66 6.52 11.21 -8.59
CA PRO A 66 7.86 10.83 -8.15
C PRO A 66 8.10 10.99 -6.65
N SER A 67 7.28 11.76 -5.95
CA SER A 67 7.41 11.92 -4.50
C SER A 67 7.13 10.64 -3.73
N PHE A 68 6.43 9.67 -4.33
CA PHE A 68 6.12 8.39 -3.70
C PHE A 68 7.07 7.26 -4.09
N LYS A 69 8.06 7.55 -4.94
CA LYS A 69 9.03 6.53 -5.34
C LYS A 69 9.84 6.05 -4.14
N GLY A 70 9.86 4.74 -3.92
CA GLY A 70 10.54 4.14 -2.78
C GLY A 70 9.85 4.38 -1.44
N ALA A 71 8.63 4.89 -1.43
CA ALA A 71 7.91 5.22 -0.20
C ALA A 71 7.71 4.02 0.71
N ASP A 72 7.79 4.26 2.02
CA ASP A 72 7.45 3.26 3.04
C ASP A 72 5.93 3.11 3.08
N SER A 73 5.44 1.90 2.82
CA SER A 73 4.00 1.64 2.77
C SER A 73 3.29 1.85 4.10
N ARG A 74 4.00 1.75 5.22
CA ARG A 74 3.44 2.12 6.54
C ARG A 74 3.10 3.61 6.60
N ALA A 75 3.96 4.44 6.03
CA ALA A 75 3.71 5.88 5.95
C ALA A 75 2.53 6.17 5.00
N LEU A 76 2.44 5.45 3.88
CA LEU A 76 1.32 5.58 2.95
C LEU A 76 -0.01 5.19 3.62
N LEU A 77 -0.03 4.11 4.40
CA LEU A 77 -1.23 3.69 5.14
C LEU A 77 -1.63 4.76 6.18
N ARG A 78 -0.67 5.28 6.95
CA ARG A 78 -0.94 6.35 7.91
C ARG A 78 -1.52 7.60 7.24
N GLU A 79 -0.98 7.96 6.07
CA GLU A 79 -1.46 9.12 5.32
C GLU A 79 -2.87 8.88 4.75
N ALA A 80 -3.16 7.68 4.27
CA ALA A 80 -4.50 7.30 3.82
C ALA A 80 -5.50 7.39 4.98
N TRP A 81 -5.13 6.90 6.15
CA TRP A 81 -5.95 7.00 7.35
C TRP A 81 -6.24 8.45 7.69
N ARG A 82 -5.19 9.28 7.73
CA ARG A 82 -5.31 10.70 8.08
C ARG A 82 -6.20 11.47 7.09
N ARG A 83 -6.00 11.23 5.78
CA ARG A 83 -6.73 11.99 4.75
C ARG A 83 -8.17 11.54 4.57
N LYS A 84 -8.43 10.25 4.69
CA LYS A 84 -9.67 9.65 4.23
C LYS A 84 -10.35 8.77 5.27
N ILE A 85 -9.69 7.70 5.70
CA ILE A 85 -10.33 6.62 6.45
C ILE A 85 -10.81 7.09 7.82
N GLY A 86 -9.93 7.77 8.56
CA GLY A 86 -10.24 8.26 9.91
C GLY A 86 -11.30 9.35 9.95
N ARG A 87 -11.70 9.89 8.80
CA ARG A 87 -12.73 10.91 8.67
C ARG A 87 -14.05 10.37 8.14
N ALA A 88 -14.08 9.10 7.74
CA ALA A 88 -15.28 8.51 7.18
C ALA A 88 -16.31 8.24 8.27
N HIS A 89 -17.58 8.52 7.96
CA HIS A 89 -18.71 8.11 8.77
C HIS A 89 -19.08 6.69 8.41
N VAL A 90 -18.80 5.77 9.27
CA VAL A 90 -19.03 4.33 9.04
C VAL A 90 -20.02 3.73 10.02
#